data_b82494da326b2339327674a2d0f57600
#
_entry.id   b82494da326b2339327674a2d0f57600
#
_cell.length_a   1.000
_cell.length_b   1.000
_cell.length_c   1.000
_cell.angle_alpha   90.00
_cell.angle_beta   90.00
_cell.angle_gamma   90.00
#
_symmetry.space_group_name_H-M   'P 1'
#
loop_
_entity.id
_entity.type
_entity.pdbx_description
1 polymer ?
#
loop_
_entity_poly.entity_id
_entity_poly.type
_entity_poly.pdbx_seq_one_letter_code
_entity_poly.pdbx_strand_id
1 'polypeptide(L)'
;MKKSGIISCILLLTAFFSAGTTNAQSIVLTPKWTAQAQFAGYYVAEKMGFYKEEGLDVRIQHPSLSESSFSFLKKGKAQAVVMNLSYALTEFFAGARVVNILQTSQENSLMLVSHSPLKGLTALQHQKIAVWNHLSQELLGQVANKYQLQVEWIRFNGGVNIFLSKAADICLVGSYNEFLQLAEFGMKTDSTHVMHFADYGYNLPEDGLYVTEEFYEKYPEAARKLAKASMRGWEWANEHREETLDIIMEEVHLHNIGTNRYHQRKMLDEVLRLQTNRESGKRTFRLSHEGFDRATSILLPAQKKTAHIRYENFVK
;
A
#
# COMPACT_ATOMS: atom_id res chain seq x y z
N MET A 1 -8.48 42.09 -79.27
CA MET A 1 -7.73 41.08 -78.59
C MET A 1 -8.01 41.24 -77.09
N LYS A 2 -8.93 40.46 -76.50
CA LYS A 2 -9.29 40.50 -75.08
C LYS A 2 -8.55 39.36 -74.38
N LYS A 3 -7.69 39.65 -73.39
CA LYS A 3 -7.07 38.68 -72.54
C LYS A 3 -7.97 38.45 -71.31
N SER A 4 -8.48 37.26 -71.19
CA SER A 4 -9.25 36.79 -70.05
C SER A 4 -8.28 36.29 -68.99
N GLY A 5 -8.28 36.91 -67.80
CA GLY A 5 -7.51 36.45 -66.63
C GLY A 5 -8.36 35.52 -65.76
N ILE A 6 -7.89 34.32 -65.62
CA ILE A 6 -8.49 33.32 -64.68
C ILE A 6 -7.91 33.56 -63.26
N ILE A 7 -8.79 33.99 -62.36
CA ILE A 7 -8.47 34.10 -60.93
C ILE A 7 -8.74 32.75 -60.30
N SER A 8 -7.67 32.06 -59.90
CA SER A 8 -7.75 30.78 -59.15
C SER A 8 -7.93 31.07 -57.64
N CYS A 9 -9.12 30.85 -57.15
CA CYS A 9 -9.38 30.90 -55.69
C CYS A 9 -8.88 29.62 -55.05
N ILE A 10 -7.77 29.70 -54.27
CA ILE A 10 -7.31 28.64 -53.39
C ILE A 10 -8.10 28.76 -52.11
N LEU A 11 -9.06 27.85 -51.87
CA LEU A 11 -9.71 27.68 -50.58
C LEU A 11 -8.74 26.93 -49.62
N LEU A 12 -8.16 27.66 -48.68
CA LEU A 12 -7.48 27.07 -47.53
C LEU A 12 -8.52 26.50 -46.54
N LEU A 13 -8.70 25.19 -46.54
CA LEU A 13 -9.41 24.50 -45.46
C LEU A 13 -8.52 24.48 -44.20
N THR A 14 -8.75 25.41 -43.28
CA THR A 14 -8.21 25.34 -41.90
C THR A 14 -9.05 24.33 -41.13
N ALA A 15 -8.55 23.11 -41.00
CA ALA A 15 -9.09 22.12 -40.03
C ALA A 15 -8.86 22.65 -38.62
N PHE A 16 -9.90 23.21 -37.99
CA PHE A 16 -9.92 23.45 -36.55
C PHE A 16 -9.95 22.09 -35.87
N PHE A 17 -8.77 21.64 -35.40
CA PHE A 17 -8.72 20.61 -34.36
C PHE A 17 -9.31 21.23 -33.09
N SER A 18 -10.59 21.02 -32.82
CA SER A 18 -11.19 21.23 -31.52
C SER A 18 -10.52 20.23 -30.58
N ALA A 19 -9.49 20.68 -29.88
CA ALA A 19 -9.01 20.00 -28.68
C ALA A 19 -10.15 20.08 -27.65
N GLY A 20 -11.02 19.07 -27.65
CA GLY A 20 -12.01 18.91 -26.63
C GLY A 20 -11.26 18.85 -25.30
N THR A 21 -11.50 19.81 -24.43
CA THR A 21 -11.07 19.77 -23.02
C THR A 21 -11.81 18.59 -22.38
N THR A 22 -11.22 17.40 -22.45
CA THR A 22 -11.67 16.29 -21.64
C THR A 22 -11.36 16.71 -20.19
N ASN A 23 -12.42 17.04 -19.42
CA ASN A 23 -12.26 17.26 -17.99
C ASN A 23 -11.53 16.04 -17.41
N ALA A 24 -10.34 16.28 -16.84
CA ALA A 24 -9.58 15.23 -16.19
C ALA A 24 -10.44 14.61 -15.09
N GLN A 25 -10.45 13.27 -15.03
CA GLN A 25 -11.15 12.57 -13.95
C GLN A 25 -10.47 12.90 -12.61
N SER A 26 -11.19 13.58 -11.73
CA SER A 26 -10.68 13.91 -10.40
C SER A 26 -10.74 12.68 -9.48
N ILE A 27 -9.62 12.36 -8.84
CA ILE A 27 -9.43 11.19 -7.96
C ILE A 27 -8.73 11.62 -6.69
N VAL A 28 -9.33 11.35 -5.55
CA VAL A 28 -8.65 11.39 -4.25
C VAL A 28 -8.08 10.00 -3.98
N LEU A 29 -6.74 9.92 -3.83
CA LEU A 29 -6.02 8.72 -3.42
C LEU A 29 -5.64 8.87 -1.95
N THR A 30 -6.09 7.94 -1.11
CA THR A 30 -5.81 7.97 0.32
C THR A 30 -4.88 6.82 0.71
N PRO A 31 -3.62 7.12 1.10
CA PRO A 31 -2.71 6.15 1.69
C PRO A 31 -3.28 5.56 2.99
N LYS A 32 -2.74 4.43 3.44
CA LYS A 32 -3.23 3.77 4.67
C LYS A 32 -2.69 4.38 5.96
N TRP A 33 -1.71 5.29 5.87
CA TRP A 33 -1.01 5.88 7.02
C TRP A 33 -0.60 7.33 6.74
N THR A 34 0.08 7.95 7.70
CA THR A 34 0.67 9.30 7.57
C THR A 34 1.78 9.34 6.51
N ALA A 35 2.18 10.55 6.09
CA ALA A 35 3.18 10.75 5.06
C ALA A 35 4.53 10.11 5.43
N GLN A 36 5.06 9.26 4.54
CA GLN A 36 6.34 8.58 4.71
C GLN A 36 6.77 7.87 3.42
N ALA A 37 8.00 7.38 3.35
CA ALA A 37 8.59 6.72 2.18
C ALA A 37 7.80 5.49 1.69
N GLN A 38 6.96 4.89 2.54
CA GLN A 38 6.07 3.78 2.18
C GLN A 38 5.16 4.11 1.00
N PHE A 39 4.90 5.38 0.73
CA PHE A 39 3.98 5.83 -0.33
C PHE A 39 4.70 6.59 -1.45
N ALA A 40 6.02 6.50 -1.50
CA ALA A 40 6.90 7.27 -2.38
C ALA A 40 6.46 7.27 -3.85
N GLY A 41 6.12 6.10 -4.41
CA GLY A 41 5.73 6.01 -5.82
C GLY A 41 4.48 6.81 -6.17
N TYR A 42 3.54 6.96 -5.24
CA TYR A 42 2.35 7.78 -5.45
C TYR A 42 2.71 9.27 -5.42
N TYR A 43 3.57 9.71 -4.49
CA TYR A 43 4.07 11.10 -4.45
C TYR A 43 4.84 11.46 -5.72
N VAL A 44 5.72 10.55 -6.16
CA VAL A 44 6.46 10.72 -7.42
C VAL A 44 5.50 10.84 -8.58
N ALA A 45 4.49 9.96 -8.68
CA ALA A 45 3.53 10.00 -9.79
C ALA A 45 2.73 11.31 -9.81
N GLU A 46 2.38 11.86 -8.66
CA GLU A 46 1.71 13.16 -8.54
C GLU A 46 2.68 14.30 -8.91
N LYS A 47 3.86 14.37 -8.28
CA LYS A 47 4.85 15.44 -8.43
C LYS A 47 5.42 15.52 -9.83
N MET A 48 5.74 14.35 -10.44
CA MET A 48 6.27 14.27 -11.81
C MET A 48 5.19 14.39 -12.90
N GLY A 49 3.92 14.50 -12.49
CA GLY A 49 2.82 14.69 -13.43
C GLY A 49 2.37 13.44 -14.17
N PHE A 50 2.79 12.23 -13.77
CA PHE A 50 2.43 10.98 -14.46
C PHE A 50 0.91 10.73 -14.49
N TYR A 51 0.19 11.14 -13.44
CA TYR A 51 -1.28 11.10 -13.44
C TYR A 51 -1.87 12.06 -14.48
N LYS A 52 -1.33 13.28 -14.60
CA LYS A 52 -1.79 14.30 -15.56
C LYS A 52 -1.54 13.86 -17.00
N GLU A 53 -0.42 13.20 -17.27
CA GLU A 53 -0.11 12.61 -18.59
C GLU A 53 -1.14 11.56 -19.01
N GLU A 54 -1.72 10.82 -18.05
CA GLU A 54 -2.80 9.86 -18.28
C GLU A 54 -4.20 10.54 -18.31
N GLY A 55 -4.28 11.86 -18.16
CA GLY A 55 -5.54 12.63 -18.16
C GLY A 55 -6.32 12.51 -16.84
N LEU A 56 -5.62 12.25 -15.72
CA LEU A 56 -6.19 12.18 -14.39
C LEU A 56 -5.76 13.38 -13.54
N ASP A 57 -6.68 13.91 -12.74
CA ASP A 57 -6.41 14.89 -11.70
C ASP A 57 -6.41 14.15 -10.34
N VAL A 58 -5.24 13.64 -9.95
CA VAL A 58 -5.07 12.88 -8.70
C VAL A 58 -4.53 13.79 -7.61
N ARG A 59 -5.15 13.72 -6.45
CA ARG A 59 -4.68 14.36 -5.21
C ARG A 59 -4.50 13.31 -4.12
N ILE A 60 -3.32 13.31 -3.48
CA ILE A 60 -3.06 12.45 -2.34
C ILE A 60 -3.56 13.11 -1.07
N GLN A 61 -4.34 12.38 -0.27
CA GLN A 61 -4.89 12.84 1.00
C GLN A 61 -4.69 11.78 2.08
N HIS A 62 -3.82 12.05 3.04
CA HIS A 62 -3.58 11.16 4.18
C HIS A 62 -4.77 11.14 5.15
N PRO A 63 -5.08 9.96 5.74
CA PRO A 63 -6.07 9.87 6.81
C PRO A 63 -5.49 10.43 8.11
N SER A 64 -6.36 10.78 9.05
CA SER A 64 -5.95 10.97 10.45
C SER A 64 -5.59 9.63 11.10
N LEU A 65 -4.84 9.66 12.21
CA LEU A 65 -4.47 8.43 12.94
C LEU A 65 -5.68 7.67 13.51
N SER A 66 -6.86 8.29 13.56
CA SER A 66 -8.11 7.69 14.03
C SER A 66 -9.00 7.12 12.93
N GLU A 67 -8.66 7.33 11.65
CA GLU A 67 -9.46 6.87 10.51
C GLU A 67 -8.64 5.91 9.63
N SER A 68 -9.27 4.84 9.13
CA SER A 68 -8.66 3.98 8.13
C SER A 68 -8.87 4.53 6.72
N SER A 69 -7.97 4.23 5.79
CA SER A 69 -8.14 4.56 4.38
C SER A 69 -9.42 3.94 3.80
N PHE A 70 -9.78 2.75 4.24
CA PHE A 70 -11.03 2.11 3.85
C PHE A 70 -12.27 2.92 4.25
N SER A 71 -12.24 3.61 5.41
CA SER A 71 -13.36 4.47 5.80
C SER A 71 -13.56 5.65 4.84
N PHE A 72 -12.48 6.17 4.24
CA PHE A 72 -12.55 7.19 3.20
C PHE A 72 -13.20 6.65 1.93
N LEU A 73 -12.80 5.44 1.50
CA LEU A 73 -13.40 4.77 0.35
C LEU A 73 -14.90 4.52 0.57
N LYS A 74 -15.26 3.93 1.71
CA LYS A 74 -16.65 3.60 2.07
C LYS A 74 -17.56 4.83 2.17
N LYS A 75 -17.01 5.97 2.61
CA LYS A 75 -17.74 7.24 2.73
C LYS A 75 -17.75 8.05 1.41
N GLY A 76 -17.13 7.56 0.34
CA GLY A 76 -16.98 8.28 -0.92
C GLY A 76 -16.04 9.49 -0.87
N LYS A 77 -15.25 9.63 0.20
CA LYS A 77 -14.26 10.71 0.37
C LYS A 77 -13.01 10.47 -0.47
N ALA A 78 -12.72 9.22 -0.84
CA ALA A 78 -11.66 8.84 -1.74
C ALA A 78 -12.20 7.88 -2.81
N GLN A 79 -11.64 7.95 -4.02
CA GLN A 79 -11.92 7.02 -5.12
C GLN A 79 -10.95 5.84 -5.13
N ALA A 80 -9.74 6.06 -4.62
CA ALA A 80 -8.72 5.02 -4.51
C ALA A 80 -8.03 5.07 -3.15
N VAL A 81 -7.68 3.89 -2.62
CA VAL A 81 -7.01 3.79 -1.31
C VAL A 81 -5.89 2.76 -1.35
N VAL A 82 -4.84 3.01 -0.55
CA VAL A 82 -3.85 1.98 -0.25
C VAL A 82 -4.32 1.21 0.99
N MET A 83 -4.32 -0.11 0.90
CA MET A 83 -4.62 -1.01 2.02
C MET A 83 -3.66 -2.20 2.03
N ASN A 84 -3.49 -2.84 3.20
CA ASN A 84 -2.91 -4.18 3.25
C ASN A 84 -3.86 -5.19 2.61
N LEU A 85 -3.32 -6.16 1.89
CA LEU A 85 -4.10 -7.25 1.29
C LEU A 85 -4.94 -7.99 2.34
N SER A 86 -4.38 -8.25 3.53
CA SER A 86 -5.10 -8.92 4.63
C SER A 86 -6.35 -8.14 5.04
N TYR A 87 -6.22 -6.82 5.19
CA TYR A 87 -7.35 -5.97 5.55
C TYR A 87 -8.37 -5.88 4.40
N ALA A 88 -7.91 -5.67 3.17
CA ALA A 88 -8.79 -5.61 2.01
C ALA A 88 -9.59 -6.90 1.80
N LEU A 89 -8.96 -8.07 1.98
CA LEU A 89 -9.65 -9.37 1.92
C LEU A 89 -10.63 -9.56 3.08
N THR A 90 -10.30 -9.14 4.29
CA THR A 90 -11.20 -9.22 5.45
C THR A 90 -12.46 -8.39 5.20
N GLU A 91 -12.34 -7.16 4.69
CA GLU A 91 -13.47 -6.32 4.32
C GLU A 91 -14.27 -6.92 3.16
N PHE A 92 -13.58 -7.47 2.15
CA PHE A 92 -14.22 -8.17 1.04
C PHE A 92 -15.03 -9.39 1.52
N PHE A 93 -14.51 -10.19 2.44
CA PHE A 93 -15.22 -11.31 3.04
C PHE A 93 -16.39 -10.86 3.92
N ALA A 94 -16.31 -9.64 4.48
CA ALA A 94 -17.42 -9.00 5.19
C ALA A 94 -18.50 -8.44 4.26
N GLY A 95 -18.29 -8.48 2.93
CA GLY A 95 -19.25 -8.07 1.91
C GLY A 95 -18.93 -6.72 1.28
N ALA A 96 -17.77 -6.11 1.56
CA ALA A 96 -17.36 -4.90 0.89
C ALA A 96 -17.06 -5.19 -0.59
N ARG A 97 -17.50 -4.29 -1.47
CA ARG A 97 -17.30 -4.38 -2.91
C ARG A 97 -16.05 -3.59 -3.30
N VAL A 98 -14.88 -4.19 -3.05
CA VAL A 98 -13.58 -3.59 -3.35
C VAL A 98 -12.77 -4.48 -4.29
N VAL A 99 -11.96 -3.88 -5.16
CA VAL A 99 -11.10 -4.58 -6.10
C VAL A 99 -9.68 -4.04 -6.06
N ASN A 100 -8.71 -4.93 -6.17
CA ASN A 100 -7.28 -4.61 -6.27
C ASN A 100 -6.94 -4.25 -7.72
N ILE A 101 -6.39 -3.06 -7.95
CA ILE A 101 -5.96 -2.58 -9.28
C ILE A 101 -4.44 -2.49 -9.42
N LEU A 102 -3.69 -2.59 -8.30
CA LEU A 102 -2.24 -2.62 -8.27
C LEU A 102 -1.76 -3.25 -6.97
N GLN A 103 -0.81 -4.16 -7.03
CA GLN A 103 -0.18 -4.76 -5.84
C GLN A 103 1.26 -4.31 -5.76
N THR A 104 1.55 -3.35 -4.90
CA THR A 104 2.90 -2.80 -4.78
C THR A 104 3.83 -3.70 -4.00
N SER A 105 3.45 -4.18 -2.82
CA SER A 105 4.25 -5.15 -2.07
C SER A 105 4.04 -6.57 -2.59
N GLN A 106 5.13 -7.29 -2.79
CA GLN A 106 5.12 -8.72 -3.16
C GLN A 106 5.45 -9.62 -1.97
N GLU A 107 5.99 -9.03 -0.90
CA GLU A 107 6.47 -9.71 0.30
C GLU A 107 5.80 -9.13 1.56
N ASN A 108 5.86 -9.92 2.66
CA ASN A 108 5.40 -9.49 3.98
C ASN A 108 6.51 -8.74 4.73
N SER A 109 6.15 -7.62 5.36
CA SER A 109 7.05 -6.84 6.22
C SER A 109 6.90 -7.15 7.69
N LEU A 110 5.84 -7.89 8.08
CA LEU A 110 5.48 -8.04 9.48
C LEU A 110 6.47 -8.91 10.26
N MET A 111 6.86 -8.38 11.40
CA MET A 111 7.78 -9.00 12.33
C MET A 111 7.28 -8.87 13.75
N LEU A 112 7.69 -9.79 14.61
CA LEU A 112 7.60 -9.65 16.06
C LEU A 112 9.00 -9.40 16.61
N VAL A 113 9.13 -8.37 17.43
CA VAL A 113 10.37 -8.08 18.18
C VAL A 113 10.07 -8.26 19.66
N SER A 114 10.95 -8.95 20.38
CA SER A 114 10.76 -9.31 21.80
C SER A 114 11.94 -8.87 22.66
N HIS A 115 11.66 -8.55 23.92
CA HIS A 115 12.70 -8.33 24.93
C HIS A 115 13.41 -9.63 25.34
N SER A 116 12.76 -10.77 25.14
CA SER A 116 13.28 -12.11 25.46
C SER A 116 13.37 -12.97 24.21
N PRO A 117 14.24 -13.99 24.16
CA PRO A 117 14.35 -14.88 23.00
C PRO A 117 13.01 -15.56 22.65
N LEU A 118 12.63 -15.49 21.37
CA LEU A 118 11.45 -16.15 20.80
C LEU A 118 11.84 -17.50 20.19
N LYS A 119 11.20 -18.58 20.63
CA LYS A 119 11.41 -19.93 20.09
C LYS A 119 10.14 -20.43 19.38
N GLY A 120 9.83 -19.82 18.23
CA GLY A 120 8.64 -20.15 17.44
C GLY A 120 7.35 -19.48 17.93
N LEU A 121 6.26 -19.70 17.20
CA LEU A 121 4.97 -19.03 17.42
C LEU A 121 4.32 -19.39 18.76
N THR A 122 4.59 -20.57 19.32
CA THR A 122 4.07 -20.98 20.64
C THR A 122 4.66 -20.17 21.79
N ALA A 123 5.82 -19.51 21.60
CA ALA A 123 6.41 -18.61 22.59
C ALA A 123 5.58 -17.33 22.83
N LEU A 124 4.56 -17.08 22.00
CA LEU A 124 3.63 -15.96 22.15
C LEU A 124 2.58 -16.21 23.25
N GLN A 125 2.48 -17.43 23.76
CA GLN A 125 1.51 -17.81 24.81
C GLN A 125 1.69 -16.94 26.07
N HIS A 126 0.60 -16.33 26.52
CA HIS A 126 0.53 -15.46 27.69
C HIS A 126 1.40 -14.19 27.64
N GLN A 127 1.84 -13.79 26.45
CA GLN A 127 2.62 -12.57 26.26
C GLN A 127 1.72 -11.35 26.07
N LYS A 128 2.24 -10.18 26.48
CA LYS A 128 1.69 -8.86 26.16
C LYS A 128 2.25 -8.41 24.83
N ILE A 129 1.39 -8.37 23.81
CA ILE A 129 1.81 -8.05 22.43
C ILE A 129 1.26 -6.69 22.02
N ALA A 130 2.15 -5.73 21.80
CA ALA A 130 1.80 -4.43 21.25
C ALA A 130 1.46 -4.56 19.77
N VAL A 131 0.29 -4.01 19.37
CA VAL A 131 -0.23 -4.03 17.99
C VAL A 131 -0.85 -2.69 17.63
N TRP A 132 -0.77 -2.29 16.35
CA TRP A 132 -1.42 -1.06 15.88
C TRP A 132 -2.95 -1.13 16.01
N ASN A 133 -3.59 0.02 16.26
CA ASN A 133 -5.04 0.09 16.45
C ASN A 133 -5.87 -0.36 15.26
N HIS A 134 -5.39 -0.10 14.03
CA HIS A 134 -6.18 -0.25 12.81
C HIS A 134 -5.53 -1.10 11.73
N LEU A 135 -4.36 -1.71 11.98
CA LEU A 135 -3.60 -2.40 10.95
C LEU A 135 -3.08 -3.76 11.41
N SER A 136 -3.08 -4.72 10.50
CA SER A 136 -2.32 -5.99 10.58
C SER A 136 -2.69 -6.96 11.70
N GLN A 137 -3.82 -6.75 12.37
CA GLN A 137 -4.30 -7.65 13.42
C GLN A 137 -4.89 -8.94 12.84
N GLU A 138 -5.39 -8.88 11.60
CA GLU A 138 -6.08 -9.99 10.96
C GLU A 138 -5.16 -11.21 10.91
N LEU A 139 -3.92 -11.02 10.44
CA LEU A 139 -2.96 -12.12 10.33
C LEU A 139 -2.55 -12.65 11.71
N LEU A 140 -2.18 -11.77 12.64
CA LEU A 140 -1.75 -12.19 13.98
C LEU A 140 -2.92 -12.83 14.77
N GLY A 141 -4.14 -12.34 14.59
CA GLY A 141 -5.35 -12.96 15.13
C GLY A 141 -5.58 -14.38 14.60
N GLN A 142 -5.38 -14.59 13.28
CA GLN A 142 -5.47 -15.94 12.70
C GLN A 142 -4.37 -16.88 13.23
N VAL A 143 -3.15 -16.37 13.43
CA VAL A 143 -2.07 -17.14 14.08
C VAL A 143 -2.45 -17.50 15.50
N ALA A 144 -2.92 -16.55 16.29
CA ALA A 144 -3.35 -16.81 17.67
C ALA A 144 -4.47 -17.86 17.74
N ASN A 145 -5.48 -17.74 16.87
CA ASN A 145 -6.57 -18.73 16.80
C ASN A 145 -6.08 -20.11 16.38
N LYS A 146 -5.24 -20.19 15.35
CA LYS A 146 -4.71 -21.48 14.84
C LYS A 146 -3.91 -22.24 15.89
N TYR A 147 -3.10 -21.54 16.66
CA TYR A 147 -2.26 -22.14 17.71
C TYR A 147 -2.90 -22.10 19.10
N GLN A 148 -4.16 -21.66 19.20
CA GLN A 148 -4.93 -21.54 20.44
C GLN A 148 -4.18 -20.72 21.51
N LEU A 149 -3.51 -19.64 21.09
CA LEU A 149 -2.71 -18.79 21.94
C LEU A 149 -3.60 -17.83 22.75
N GLN A 150 -3.32 -17.74 24.03
CA GLN A 150 -3.88 -16.73 24.94
C GLN A 150 -2.87 -15.59 25.03
N VAL A 151 -3.17 -14.46 24.40
CA VAL A 151 -2.31 -13.28 24.35
C VAL A 151 -3.05 -12.05 24.85
N GLU A 152 -2.34 -11.14 25.50
CA GLU A 152 -2.86 -9.84 25.90
C GLU A 152 -2.51 -8.81 24.83
N TRP A 153 -3.53 -8.26 24.15
CA TRP A 153 -3.33 -7.28 23.09
C TRP A 153 -3.23 -5.87 23.66
N ILE A 154 -2.08 -5.21 23.46
CA ILE A 154 -1.87 -3.82 23.85
C ILE A 154 -1.88 -2.95 22.59
N ARG A 155 -2.90 -2.10 22.46
CA ARG A 155 -3.11 -1.29 21.27
C ARG A 155 -2.36 0.04 21.36
N PHE A 156 -1.73 0.45 20.25
CA PHE A 156 -1.05 1.75 20.14
C PHE A 156 -1.30 2.40 18.77
N ASN A 157 -1.11 3.73 18.70
CA ASN A 157 -1.38 4.51 17.50
C ASN A 157 -0.12 4.84 16.67
N GLY A 158 1.05 4.50 17.15
CA GLY A 158 2.32 4.74 16.47
C GLY A 158 3.48 4.88 17.42
N GLY A 159 4.70 4.77 16.88
CA GLY A 159 5.94 4.79 17.62
C GLY A 159 6.19 3.49 18.40
N VAL A 160 7.38 3.38 18.97
CA VAL A 160 7.85 2.15 19.65
C VAL A 160 7.96 2.30 21.17
N ASN A 161 7.52 3.44 21.71
CA ASN A 161 7.72 3.80 23.13
C ASN A 161 7.07 2.79 24.09
N ILE A 162 5.89 2.26 23.74
CA ILE A 162 5.19 1.25 24.54
C ILE A 162 6.02 -0.02 24.73
N PHE A 163 6.77 -0.39 23.71
CA PHE A 163 7.68 -1.52 23.76
C PHE A 163 8.98 -1.15 24.49
N LEU A 164 9.61 -0.02 24.15
CA LEU A 164 10.84 0.45 24.81
C LEU A 164 10.67 0.62 26.32
N SER A 165 9.50 1.06 26.80
CA SER A 165 9.16 1.16 28.22
C SER A 165 8.86 -0.17 28.90
N LYS A 166 8.91 -1.29 28.16
CA LYS A 166 8.56 -2.64 28.62
C LYS A 166 7.10 -2.79 29.11
N ALA A 167 6.20 -1.92 28.61
CA ALA A 167 4.76 -2.09 28.85
C ALA A 167 4.18 -3.27 28.04
N ALA A 168 4.88 -3.71 26.98
CA ALA A 168 4.61 -4.92 26.24
C ALA A 168 5.87 -5.79 26.16
N ASP A 169 5.69 -7.12 26.16
CA ASP A 169 6.77 -8.10 26.07
C ASP A 169 7.28 -8.24 24.62
N ILE A 170 6.35 -8.10 23.69
CA ILE A 170 6.55 -8.25 22.24
C ILE A 170 5.89 -7.07 21.54
N CYS A 171 6.48 -6.63 20.41
CA CYS A 171 5.90 -5.63 19.53
C CYS A 171 5.76 -6.18 18.12
N LEU A 172 4.55 -6.03 17.53
CA LEU A 172 4.34 -6.21 16.10
C LEU A 172 4.84 -4.98 15.36
N VAL A 173 5.74 -5.17 14.41
CA VAL A 173 6.44 -4.11 13.68
C VAL A 173 6.46 -4.38 12.19
N GLY A 174 6.56 -3.32 11.38
CA GLY A 174 6.94 -3.41 9.99
C GLY A 174 8.45 -3.30 9.83
N SER A 175 9.04 -4.11 8.95
CA SER A 175 10.49 -4.10 8.69
C SER A 175 10.99 -2.74 8.18
N TYR A 176 10.12 -1.99 7.51
CA TYR A 176 10.45 -0.69 6.91
C TYR A 176 10.32 0.50 7.86
N ASN A 177 9.71 0.36 9.04
CA ASN A 177 9.48 1.51 9.95
C ASN A 177 9.87 1.19 11.39
N GLU A 178 8.98 0.59 12.19
CA GLU A 178 9.21 0.42 13.65
C GLU A 178 10.44 -0.46 13.94
N PHE A 179 10.70 -1.46 13.10
CA PHE A 179 11.90 -2.27 13.24
C PHE A 179 13.18 -1.43 13.09
N LEU A 180 13.22 -0.51 12.13
CA LEU A 180 14.33 0.42 11.97
C LEU A 180 14.49 1.32 13.19
N GLN A 181 13.39 1.87 13.72
CA GLN A 181 13.42 2.66 14.95
C GLN A 181 13.98 1.88 16.12
N LEU A 182 13.52 0.64 16.35
CA LEU A 182 14.01 -0.22 17.42
C LEU A 182 15.51 -0.50 17.29
N ALA A 183 15.99 -0.76 16.08
CA ALA A 183 17.42 -0.93 15.82
C ALA A 183 18.24 0.33 16.14
N GLU A 184 17.71 1.51 15.77
CA GLU A 184 18.32 2.81 16.08
C GLU A 184 18.38 3.08 17.60
N PHE A 185 17.41 2.58 18.37
CA PHE A 185 17.42 2.63 19.83
C PHE A 185 18.28 1.54 20.49
N GLY A 186 19.03 0.76 19.70
CA GLY A 186 19.95 -0.27 20.21
C GLY A 186 19.26 -1.53 20.73
N MET A 187 18.01 -1.78 20.32
CA MET A 187 17.34 -3.05 20.65
C MET A 187 18.03 -4.22 19.95
N LYS A 188 18.01 -5.40 20.60
CA LYS A 188 18.50 -6.62 19.97
C LYS A 188 17.61 -6.99 18.78
N THR A 189 18.24 -7.07 17.62
CA THR A 189 17.58 -7.38 16.34
C THR A 189 18.12 -8.67 15.71
N ASP A 190 18.76 -9.52 16.53
CA ASP A 190 19.22 -10.84 16.11
C ASP A 190 18.05 -11.84 15.97
N SER A 191 18.30 -12.94 15.29
CA SER A 191 17.30 -13.97 14.98
C SER A 191 16.67 -14.64 16.20
N THR A 192 17.21 -14.44 17.40
CA THR A 192 16.60 -14.97 18.63
C THR A 192 15.56 -14.03 19.23
N HIS A 193 15.62 -12.74 18.92
CA HIS A 193 14.71 -11.72 19.44
C HIS A 193 13.72 -11.22 18.39
N VAL A 194 13.89 -11.66 17.14
CA VAL A 194 13.09 -11.23 16.00
C VAL A 194 12.50 -12.45 15.29
N MET A 195 11.22 -12.37 14.97
CA MET A 195 10.49 -13.39 14.23
C MET A 195 9.80 -12.76 13.02
N HIS A 196 10.15 -13.20 11.81
CA HIS A 196 9.48 -12.79 10.59
C HIS A 196 8.28 -13.70 10.30
N PHE A 197 7.11 -13.14 10.06
CA PHE A 197 5.93 -13.93 9.69
C PHE A 197 6.14 -14.73 8.40
N ALA A 198 6.90 -14.19 7.47
CA ALA A 198 7.24 -14.85 6.20
C ALA A 198 7.91 -16.22 6.40
N ASP A 199 8.75 -16.38 7.43
CA ASP A 199 9.50 -17.62 7.70
C ASP A 199 8.61 -18.74 8.28
N TYR A 200 7.39 -18.38 8.71
CA TYR A 200 6.41 -19.30 9.29
C TYR A 200 5.23 -19.60 8.34
N GLY A 201 5.39 -19.33 7.04
CA GLY A 201 4.38 -19.60 6.02
C GLY A 201 3.33 -18.47 5.87
N TYR A 202 3.56 -17.32 6.50
CA TYR A 202 2.67 -16.17 6.43
C TYR A 202 3.24 -15.03 5.57
N ASN A 203 3.97 -15.37 4.51
CA ASN A 203 4.46 -14.40 3.54
C ASN A 203 3.32 -13.94 2.63
N LEU A 204 2.50 -13.01 3.12
CA LEU A 204 1.40 -12.42 2.37
C LEU A 204 1.85 -11.08 1.77
N PRO A 205 1.61 -10.83 0.48
CA PRO A 205 1.76 -9.49 -0.08
C PRO A 205 1.00 -8.46 0.78
N GLU A 206 1.57 -7.27 0.98
CA GLU A 206 0.93 -6.28 1.85
C GLU A 206 0.23 -5.18 1.06
N ASP A 207 0.95 -4.11 0.74
CA ASP A 207 0.36 -2.90 0.19
C ASP A 207 -0.12 -3.09 -1.24
N GLY A 208 -1.39 -2.75 -1.45
CA GLY A 208 -2.02 -2.67 -2.77
C GLY A 208 -2.88 -1.41 -2.90
N LEU A 209 -3.18 -1.05 -4.15
CA LEU A 209 -4.09 0.03 -4.49
C LEU A 209 -5.47 -0.56 -4.83
N TYR A 210 -6.49 -0.01 -4.19
CA TYR A 210 -7.86 -0.51 -4.26
C TYR A 210 -8.83 0.60 -4.63
N VAL A 211 -9.86 0.22 -5.37
CA VAL A 211 -11.04 1.05 -5.66
C VAL A 211 -12.31 0.28 -5.32
N THR A 212 -13.46 0.95 -5.28
CA THR A 212 -14.73 0.20 -5.22
C THR A 212 -14.98 -0.51 -6.55
N GLU A 213 -15.69 -1.64 -6.51
CA GLU A 213 -16.12 -2.33 -7.74
C GLU A 213 -16.99 -1.41 -8.60
N GLU A 214 -17.90 -0.62 -7.99
CA GLU A 214 -18.72 0.39 -8.68
C GLU A 214 -17.85 1.42 -9.44
N PHE A 215 -16.79 1.93 -8.81
CA PHE A 215 -15.86 2.85 -9.49
C PHE A 215 -15.17 2.17 -10.66
N TYR A 216 -14.70 0.92 -10.48
CA TYR A 216 -14.06 0.16 -11.54
C TYR A 216 -15.01 -0.11 -12.73
N GLU A 217 -16.26 -0.50 -12.46
CA GLU A 217 -17.27 -0.75 -13.50
C GLU A 217 -17.63 0.52 -14.27
N LYS A 218 -17.76 1.65 -13.56
CA LYS A 218 -18.14 2.93 -14.15
C LYS A 218 -16.99 3.61 -14.90
N TYR A 219 -15.76 3.47 -14.38
CA TYR A 219 -14.57 4.16 -14.89
C TYR A 219 -13.37 3.21 -15.06
N PRO A 220 -13.49 2.11 -15.83
CA PRO A 220 -12.44 1.10 -15.95
C PRO A 220 -11.14 1.67 -16.50
N GLU A 221 -11.23 2.61 -17.47
CA GLU A 221 -10.07 3.28 -18.06
C GLU A 221 -9.35 4.18 -17.04
N ALA A 222 -10.09 4.90 -16.19
CA ALA A 222 -9.48 5.72 -15.14
C ALA A 222 -8.76 4.86 -14.10
N ALA A 223 -9.35 3.73 -13.70
CA ALA A 223 -8.72 2.78 -12.78
C ALA A 223 -7.42 2.20 -13.37
N ARG A 224 -7.43 1.79 -14.64
CA ARG A 224 -6.26 1.27 -15.35
C ARG A 224 -5.15 2.32 -15.48
N LYS A 225 -5.50 3.55 -15.86
CA LYS A 225 -4.57 4.68 -15.97
C LYS A 225 -3.98 5.08 -14.62
N LEU A 226 -4.79 5.05 -13.56
CA LEU A 226 -4.33 5.30 -12.20
C LEU A 226 -3.28 4.27 -11.77
N ALA A 227 -3.55 2.98 -11.99
CA ALA A 227 -2.62 1.91 -11.71
C ALA A 227 -1.31 2.06 -12.50
N LYS A 228 -1.41 2.32 -13.82
CA LYS A 228 -0.26 2.53 -14.71
C LYS A 228 0.62 3.70 -14.27
N ALA A 229 0.03 4.86 -13.97
CA ALA A 229 0.77 6.03 -13.53
C ALA A 229 1.42 5.80 -12.16
N SER A 230 0.71 5.13 -11.22
CA SER A 230 1.26 4.75 -9.91
C SER A 230 2.44 3.79 -10.06
N MET A 231 2.34 2.77 -10.92
CA MET A 231 3.44 1.85 -11.22
C MET A 231 4.65 2.60 -11.75
N ARG A 232 4.47 3.48 -12.72
CA ARG A 232 5.54 4.34 -13.26
C ARG A 232 6.19 5.20 -12.18
N GLY A 233 5.41 5.72 -11.22
CA GLY A 233 5.95 6.44 -10.06
C GLY A 233 6.86 5.57 -9.19
N TRP A 234 6.52 4.32 -8.97
CA TRP A 234 7.34 3.37 -8.23
C TRP A 234 8.60 2.94 -8.98
N GLU A 235 8.52 2.75 -10.30
CA GLU A 235 9.68 2.47 -11.16
C GLU A 235 10.67 3.63 -11.12
N TRP A 236 10.17 4.85 -11.30
CA TRP A 236 10.98 6.06 -11.21
C TRP A 236 11.63 6.21 -9.82
N ALA A 237 10.88 5.98 -8.74
CA ALA A 237 11.39 6.04 -7.37
C ALA A 237 12.53 5.04 -7.11
N ASN A 238 12.50 3.88 -7.76
CA ASN A 238 13.58 2.91 -7.67
C ASN A 238 14.85 3.34 -8.39
N GLU A 239 14.72 4.07 -9.49
CA GLU A 239 15.83 4.53 -10.33
C GLU A 239 16.44 5.86 -9.83
N HIS A 240 15.62 6.73 -9.20
CA HIS A 240 15.96 8.09 -8.79
C HIS A 240 15.77 8.29 -7.29
N ARG A 241 16.57 7.56 -6.48
CA ARG A 241 16.35 7.44 -5.03
C ARG A 241 16.55 8.74 -4.26
N GLU A 242 17.53 9.57 -4.64
CA GLU A 242 17.80 10.83 -3.95
C GLU A 242 16.70 11.87 -4.23
N GLU A 243 16.31 12.00 -5.49
CA GLU A 243 15.21 12.89 -5.89
C GLU A 243 13.87 12.42 -5.28
N THR A 244 13.65 11.11 -5.23
CA THR A 244 12.50 10.53 -4.52
C THR A 244 12.52 10.89 -3.04
N LEU A 245 13.70 10.84 -2.42
CA LEU A 245 13.85 11.19 -1.01
C LEU A 245 13.58 12.67 -0.75
N ASP A 246 13.93 13.56 -1.70
CA ASP A 246 13.58 14.98 -1.62
C ASP A 246 12.05 15.17 -1.65
N ILE A 247 11.36 14.48 -2.57
CA ILE A 247 9.89 14.48 -2.65
C ILE A 247 9.26 13.96 -1.34
N ILE A 248 9.77 12.85 -0.80
CA ILE A 248 9.30 12.32 0.48
C ILE A 248 9.48 13.34 1.61
N MET A 249 10.63 14.00 1.67
CA MET A 249 10.91 14.99 2.72
C MET A 249 10.01 16.23 2.60
N GLU A 250 9.64 16.66 1.39
CA GLU A 250 8.63 17.70 1.19
C GLU A 250 7.27 17.25 1.79
N GLU A 251 6.83 16.02 1.49
CA GLU A 251 5.56 15.48 1.99
C GLU A 251 5.53 15.34 3.53
N VAL A 252 6.60 14.81 4.14
CA VAL A 252 6.65 14.66 5.61
C VAL A 252 6.68 16.02 6.31
N HIS A 253 7.33 17.04 5.74
CA HIS A 253 7.30 18.41 6.26
C HIS A 253 5.92 19.04 6.11
N LEU A 254 5.28 18.90 4.96
CA LEU A 254 3.93 19.41 4.71
C LEU A 254 2.91 18.88 5.74
N HIS A 255 3.08 17.62 6.14
CA HIS A 255 2.19 16.96 7.09
C HIS A 255 2.69 17.00 8.55
N ASN A 256 3.77 17.74 8.84
CA ASN A 256 4.38 17.86 10.18
C ASN A 256 4.73 16.52 10.83
N ILE A 257 5.25 15.58 10.04
CA ILE A 257 5.64 14.26 10.54
C ILE A 257 7.03 14.32 11.16
N GLY A 258 7.14 13.92 12.43
CA GLY A 258 8.41 13.84 13.16
C GLY A 258 9.29 12.68 12.69
N THR A 259 10.09 12.92 11.66
CA THR A 259 11.02 11.94 11.08
C THR A 259 12.27 12.66 10.55
N ASN A 260 13.23 11.91 10.02
CA ASN A 260 14.44 12.47 9.41
C ASN A 260 14.78 11.75 8.10
N ARG A 261 15.64 12.41 7.29
CA ARG A 261 16.03 11.91 5.97
C ARG A 261 16.70 10.53 6.01
N TYR A 262 17.49 10.23 7.05
CA TYR A 262 18.15 8.94 7.19
C TYR A 262 17.12 7.81 7.37
N HIS A 263 16.16 7.99 8.27
CA HIS A 263 15.09 7.03 8.49
C HIS A 263 14.25 6.83 7.23
N GLN A 264 13.86 7.92 6.55
CA GLN A 264 13.07 7.84 5.31
C GLN A 264 13.84 7.14 4.18
N ARG A 265 15.18 7.32 4.10
CA ARG A 265 16.03 6.57 3.16
C ARG A 265 16.01 5.08 3.43
N LYS A 266 16.22 4.67 4.68
CA LYS A 266 16.18 3.26 5.07
C LYS A 266 14.79 2.64 4.82
N MET A 267 13.73 3.40 5.10
CA MET A 267 12.36 2.99 4.80
C MET A 267 12.16 2.81 3.30
N LEU A 268 12.59 3.76 2.47
CA LEU A 268 12.49 3.67 1.00
C LEU A 268 13.20 2.41 0.48
N ASP A 269 14.42 2.16 0.93
CA ASP A 269 15.20 0.99 0.53
C ASP A 269 14.46 -0.31 0.84
N GLU A 270 13.90 -0.43 2.05
CA GLU A 270 13.19 -1.62 2.47
C GLU A 270 11.84 -1.78 1.74
N VAL A 271 11.08 -0.70 1.55
CA VAL A 271 9.82 -0.72 0.78
C VAL A 271 10.07 -1.17 -0.67
N LEU A 272 11.11 -0.65 -1.31
CA LEU A 272 11.49 -1.05 -2.67
C LEU A 272 11.95 -2.53 -2.74
N ARG A 273 12.62 -3.02 -1.70
CA ARG A 273 12.96 -4.44 -1.57
C ARG A 273 11.70 -5.32 -1.50
N LEU A 274 10.73 -4.93 -0.67
CA LEU A 274 9.45 -5.66 -0.49
C LEU A 274 8.59 -5.71 -1.75
N GLN A 275 8.81 -4.82 -2.72
CA GLN A 275 8.14 -4.85 -4.02
C GLN A 275 8.69 -5.94 -4.96
N THR A 276 9.82 -6.54 -4.61
CA THR A 276 10.45 -7.60 -5.40
C THR A 276 10.15 -8.95 -4.74
N ASN A 277 9.51 -9.85 -5.48
CA ASN A 277 9.28 -11.21 -5.00
C ASN A 277 10.61 -11.93 -4.84
N ARG A 278 10.90 -12.48 -3.65
CA ARG A 278 12.20 -13.08 -3.30
C ARG A 278 12.54 -14.32 -4.12
N GLU A 279 11.52 -15.07 -4.54
CA GLU A 279 11.71 -16.34 -5.26
C GLU A 279 11.98 -16.10 -6.74
N SER A 280 11.22 -15.20 -7.37
CA SER A 280 11.34 -14.91 -8.80
C SER A 280 12.29 -13.76 -9.14
N GLY A 281 12.67 -12.94 -8.16
CA GLY A 281 13.44 -11.71 -8.38
C GLY A 281 12.70 -10.64 -9.17
N LYS A 282 11.37 -10.78 -9.37
CA LYS A 282 10.58 -9.89 -10.22
C LYS A 282 9.74 -8.91 -9.40
N ARG A 283 9.58 -7.72 -9.95
CA ARG A 283 8.63 -6.71 -9.51
C ARG A 283 7.50 -6.65 -10.53
N THR A 284 6.34 -7.22 -10.19
CA THR A 284 5.24 -7.40 -11.14
C THR A 284 4.13 -6.37 -11.00
N PHE A 285 4.06 -5.70 -9.85
CA PHE A 285 2.97 -4.78 -9.47
C PHE A 285 1.57 -5.40 -9.58
N ARG A 286 1.50 -6.72 -9.60
CA ARG A 286 0.24 -7.47 -9.68
C ARG A 286 0.19 -8.50 -8.56
N LEU A 287 -0.97 -8.63 -7.93
CA LEU A 287 -1.22 -9.74 -7.02
C LEU A 287 -1.23 -11.05 -7.81
N SER A 288 -0.35 -11.97 -7.46
CA SER A 288 -0.31 -13.28 -8.11
C SER A 288 -1.47 -14.18 -7.65
N HIS A 289 -1.88 -15.12 -8.46
CA HIS A 289 -2.85 -16.16 -8.06
C HIS A 289 -2.38 -16.88 -6.79
N GLU A 290 -1.11 -17.25 -6.72
CA GLU A 290 -0.54 -17.93 -5.56
C GLU A 290 -0.62 -17.05 -4.29
N GLY A 291 -0.27 -15.75 -4.38
CA GLY A 291 -0.37 -14.79 -3.27
C GLY A 291 -1.81 -14.62 -2.80
N PHE A 292 -2.77 -14.56 -3.74
CA PHE A 292 -4.19 -14.48 -3.45
C PHE A 292 -4.70 -15.75 -2.76
N ASP A 293 -4.38 -16.91 -3.29
CA ASP A 293 -4.81 -18.22 -2.75
C ASP A 293 -4.22 -18.45 -1.36
N ARG A 294 -2.95 -18.10 -1.15
CA ARG A 294 -2.30 -18.15 0.16
C ARG A 294 -3.02 -17.24 1.15
N ALA A 295 -3.27 -15.98 0.78
CA ALA A 295 -3.95 -15.03 1.64
C ALA A 295 -5.39 -15.47 1.98
N THR A 296 -6.16 -15.93 1.00
CA THR A 296 -7.53 -16.41 1.22
C THR A 296 -7.56 -17.66 2.09
N SER A 297 -6.61 -18.60 1.91
CA SER A 297 -6.54 -19.81 2.73
C SER A 297 -6.29 -19.53 4.21
N ILE A 298 -5.55 -18.46 4.51
CA ILE A 298 -5.20 -18.06 5.87
C ILE A 298 -6.32 -17.20 6.48
N LEU A 299 -6.88 -16.25 5.72
CA LEU A 299 -7.74 -15.21 6.24
C LEU A 299 -9.24 -15.55 6.15
N LEU A 300 -9.63 -16.46 5.26
CA LEU A 300 -11.03 -16.80 5.07
C LEU A 300 -11.58 -17.53 6.32
N PRO A 301 -12.65 -16.99 6.96
CA PRO A 301 -13.27 -17.65 8.09
C PRO A 301 -13.73 -19.07 7.76
N ALA A 302 -13.59 -20.00 8.70
CA ALA A 302 -13.94 -21.41 8.49
C ALA A 302 -15.38 -21.60 8.02
N GLN A 303 -16.31 -20.76 8.48
CA GLN A 303 -17.72 -20.78 8.09
C GLN A 303 -17.96 -20.33 6.64
N LYS A 304 -17.02 -19.62 6.02
CA LYS A 304 -17.09 -19.11 4.65
C LYS A 304 -16.22 -19.89 3.65
N LYS A 305 -15.51 -20.95 4.08
CA LYS A 305 -14.64 -21.75 3.22
C LYS A 305 -15.33 -22.41 2.02
N THR A 306 -16.67 -22.52 2.05
CA THR A 306 -17.48 -23.00 0.93
C THR A 306 -17.75 -21.94 -0.15
N ALA A 307 -17.53 -20.67 0.13
CA ALA A 307 -17.65 -19.62 -0.86
C ALA A 307 -16.38 -19.62 -1.75
N HIS A 308 -16.52 -20.11 -2.97
CA HIS A 308 -15.45 -19.99 -3.97
C HIS A 308 -15.30 -18.52 -4.38
N ILE A 309 -14.41 -17.81 -3.68
CA ILE A 309 -14.01 -16.46 -4.07
C ILE A 309 -13.01 -16.59 -5.21
N ARG A 310 -13.40 -16.11 -6.39
CA ARG A 310 -12.53 -16.17 -7.56
C ARG A 310 -11.59 -14.97 -7.56
N TYR A 311 -10.36 -15.21 -7.97
CA TYR A 311 -9.33 -14.19 -8.15
C TYR A 311 -9.84 -13.00 -8.98
N GLU A 312 -10.53 -13.26 -10.09
CA GLU A 312 -11.05 -12.27 -11.04
C GLU A 312 -12.13 -11.35 -10.43
N ASN A 313 -12.75 -11.75 -9.33
CA ASN A 313 -13.71 -10.91 -8.62
C ASN A 313 -13.01 -9.85 -7.76
N PHE A 314 -11.76 -10.10 -7.37
CA PHE A 314 -11.00 -9.23 -6.48
C PHE A 314 -9.86 -8.49 -7.18
N VAL A 315 -9.21 -9.09 -8.18
CA VAL A 315 -8.07 -8.53 -8.91
C VAL A 315 -8.49 -8.14 -10.33
N LYS A 316 -8.13 -6.91 -10.72
CA LYS A 316 -8.48 -6.35 -12.03
C LYS A 316 -7.25 -5.97 -12.86
#